data_db851ff580a019aed56097c115aa0ce5
#
_entry.id   db851ff580a019aed56097c115aa0ce5
#
_cell.length_a   1.000
_cell.length_b   1.000
_cell.length_c   1.000
_cell.angle_alpha   90.00
_cell.angle_beta   90.00
_cell.angle_gamma   90.00
#
_symmetry.space_group_name_H-M   'P 1'
#
loop_
_entity.id
_entity.type
_entity.pdbx_description
1 polymer ?
#
loop_
_entity_poly.entity_id
_entity_poly.type
_entity_poly.pdbx_seq_one_letter_code
_entity_poly.pdbx_strand_id
1 'polypeptide(L)'
;MERRKNSNLHVVREPEDPTDKIIDEIMDELNSEDGMPEKEVREELMKRKKKKQKKMMIGIAIVAAVGVLIYLLINLQTYTKVRISDTYVGESASDNNYVQFSDGVLKYSKDGISYLSQTGKEKWNQSYQIKNPMIDITEKSAAVADKEGNDILVFQEDGLKGEVHTTMPIEKVSVSEQGIVSAILKSDTAMKVICYDTAGNILVEHKTSLAGIGYPVDVALSANGQLMQVLYLYTQDEIGRASCRERV
;
A
#
# COMPACT_ATOMS: atom_id res chain seq x y z
N MET A 1 27.54 -11.45 -69.72
CA MET A 1 28.14 -11.49 -68.33
C MET A 1 27.04 -11.73 -67.40
N GLU A 2 26.79 -12.99 -67.06
CA GLU A 2 25.69 -13.46 -66.24
C GLU A 2 26.16 -13.57 -64.80
N ARG A 3 25.47 -12.90 -63.83
CA ARG A 3 25.68 -13.08 -62.38
C ARG A 3 24.49 -13.87 -61.80
N ARG A 4 24.73 -15.16 -61.57
CA ARG A 4 23.86 -16.02 -60.77
C ARG A 4 23.81 -15.50 -59.34
N LYS A 5 22.59 -15.21 -58.82
CA LYS A 5 22.31 -15.04 -57.41
C LYS A 5 22.04 -16.41 -56.78
N ASN A 6 22.92 -16.86 -55.91
CA ASN A 6 22.67 -17.98 -54.99
C ASN A 6 21.80 -17.46 -53.84
N SER A 7 20.57 -17.90 -53.79
CA SER A 7 19.72 -17.77 -52.61
C SER A 7 19.87 -19.02 -51.75
N ASN A 8 20.64 -18.93 -50.68
CA ASN A 8 20.64 -19.94 -49.62
C ASN A 8 19.37 -19.80 -48.80
N LEU A 9 18.34 -20.59 -49.10
CA LEU A 9 17.24 -20.82 -48.20
C LEU A 9 17.73 -21.77 -47.10
N HIS A 10 17.95 -21.25 -45.89
CA HIS A 10 18.02 -22.08 -44.70
C HIS A 10 16.60 -22.54 -44.36
N VAL A 11 16.33 -23.82 -44.66
CA VAL A 11 15.16 -24.52 -44.12
C VAL A 11 15.39 -24.67 -42.60
N VAL A 12 14.69 -23.90 -41.84
CA VAL A 12 14.60 -24.10 -40.37
C VAL A 12 13.79 -25.38 -40.19
N ARG A 13 14.45 -26.48 -39.83
CA ARG A 13 13.79 -27.71 -39.41
C ARG A 13 13.13 -27.38 -38.06
N GLU A 14 11.81 -27.55 -37.98
CA GLU A 14 11.10 -27.62 -36.70
C GLU A 14 11.75 -28.69 -35.80
N PRO A 15 11.84 -28.49 -34.50
CA PRO A 15 12.38 -29.47 -33.58
C PRO A 15 11.51 -30.74 -33.68
N GLU A 16 12.12 -31.84 -34.08
CA GLU A 16 11.47 -33.16 -34.15
C GLU A 16 10.90 -33.49 -32.77
N ASP A 17 9.58 -33.69 -32.69
CA ASP A 17 8.89 -34.12 -31.48
C ASP A 17 9.53 -35.47 -31.05
N PRO A 18 10.01 -35.60 -29.80
CA PRO A 18 10.60 -36.84 -29.29
C PRO A 18 9.65 -38.06 -29.41
N THR A 19 8.37 -37.82 -29.65
CA THR A 19 7.39 -38.87 -29.97
C THR A 19 7.52 -39.44 -31.39
N ASP A 20 8.06 -38.67 -32.33
CA ASP A 20 8.21 -39.16 -33.72
C ASP A 20 9.35 -40.18 -33.82
N LYS A 21 10.45 -40.00 -33.04
CA LYS A 21 11.52 -41.02 -32.97
C LYS A 21 11.05 -42.35 -32.39
N ILE A 22 10.16 -42.31 -31.39
CA ILE A 22 9.59 -43.51 -30.77
C ILE A 22 8.62 -44.20 -31.75
N ILE A 23 7.95 -43.44 -32.62
CA ILE A 23 7.06 -43.98 -33.63
C ILE A 23 7.85 -44.70 -34.72
N ASP A 24 8.97 -44.11 -35.16
CA ASP A 24 9.85 -44.72 -36.19
C ASP A 24 10.52 -45.99 -35.63
N GLU A 25 10.98 -46.00 -34.39
CA GLU A 25 11.58 -47.17 -33.72
C GLU A 25 10.57 -48.33 -33.56
N ILE A 26 9.31 -48.01 -33.21
CA ILE A 26 8.21 -48.98 -33.10
C ILE A 26 7.75 -49.45 -34.49
N MET A 27 7.84 -48.62 -35.53
CA MET A 27 7.52 -48.98 -36.92
C MET A 27 8.55 -49.95 -37.52
N ASP A 28 9.83 -49.74 -37.19
CA ASP A 28 10.90 -50.66 -37.62
C ASP A 28 10.81 -52.00 -36.90
N GLU A 29 10.40 -52.05 -35.67
CA GLU A 29 10.20 -53.28 -34.87
C GLU A 29 8.96 -54.05 -35.32
N LEU A 30 7.89 -53.39 -35.75
CA LEU A 30 6.65 -54.00 -36.27
C LEU A 30 6.75 -54.44 -37.73
N ASN A 31 7.65 -53.84 -38.54
CA ASN A 31 7.89 -54.26 -39.93
C ASN A 31 8.68 -55.60 -40.02
N SER A 32 9.25 -56.04 -38.90
CA SER A 32 9.99 -57.30 -38.79
C SER A 32 9.19 -58.51 -38.43
N GLU A 33 7.90 -58.36 -37.98
CA GLU A 33 7.01 -59.46 -37.66
C GLU A 33 5.72 -59.41 -38.47
N ASP A 34 5.46 -60.53 -39.15
CA ASP A 34 4.40 -60.87 -40.09
C ASP A 34 3.01 -60.20 -39.95
N GLY A 35 2.58 -59.51 -41.02
CA GLY A 35 1.24 -59.81 -41.56
C GLY A 35 0.06 -58.96 -41.05
N MET A 36 0.20 -57.83 -40.35
CA MET A 36 -0.95 -56.96 -40.12
C MET A 36 -1.08 -55.84 -41.16
N PRO A 37 -2.28 -55.54 -41.69
CA PRO A 37 -2.47 -54.48 -42.67
C PRO A 37 -2.14 -53.13 -42.08
N GLU A 38 -1.33 -52.36 -42.74
CA GLU A 38 -0.78 -51.05 -42.37
C GLU A 38 -1.83 -50.06 -41.76
N LYS A 39 -3.08 -50.23 -42.14
CA LYS A 39 -4.19 -49.39 -41.64
C LYS A 39 -4.54 -49.68 -40.19
N GLU A 40 -4.51 -50.92 -39.73
CA GLU A 40 -4.83 -51.34 -38.37
C GLU A 40 -3.74 -50.92 -37.37
N VAL A 41 -2.48 -51.03 -37.80
CA VAL A 41 -1.32 -50.57 -37.01
C VAL A 41 -1.37 -49.07 -36.77
N ARG A 42 -1.69 -48.28 -37.82
CA ARG A 42 -1.86 -46.82 -37.70
C ARG A 42 -3.02 -46.43 -36.78
N GLU A 43 -4.14 -47.12 -36.80
CA GLU A 43 -5.26 -46.88 -35.91
C GLU A 43 -4.91 -47.18 -34.46
N GLU A 44 -4.21 -48.27 -34.19
CA GLU A 44 -3.78 -48.61 -32.84
C GLU A 44 -2.76 -47.62 -32.27
N LEU A 45 -1.79 -47.21 -33.08
CA LEU A 45 -0.82 -46.16 -32.69
C LEU A 45 -1.52 -44.82 -32.39
N MET A 46 -2.49 -44.42 -33.21
CA MET A 46 -3.27 -43.24 -32.98
C MET A 46 -4.14 -43.35 -31.68
N LYS A 47 -4.71 -44.50 -31.41
CA LYS A 47 -5.45 -44.77 -30.15
C LYS A 47 -4.52 -44.69 -28.94
N ARG A 48 -3.30 -45.24 -29.02
CA ARG A 48 -2.26 -45.16 -27.98
C ARG A 48 -1.77 -43.73 -27.74
N LYS A 49 -1.50 -42.97 -28.86
CA LYS A 49 -1.12 -41.53 -28.79
C LYS A 49 -2.20 -40.68 -28.15
N LYS A 50 -3.47 -40.85 -28.53
CA LYS A 50 -4.64 -40.17 -27.88
C LYS A 50 -4.80 -40.55 -26.41
N LYS A 51 -4.53 -41.80 -26.03
CA LYS A 51 -4.60 -42.27 -24.66
C LYS A 51 -3.47 -41.70 -23.79
N LYS A 52 -2.24 -41.57 -24.34
CA LYS A 52 -1.10 -40.91 -23.70
C LYS A 52 -1.36 -39.39 -23.53
N GLN A 53 -1.83 -38.72 -24.57
CA GLN A 53 -2.17 -37.29 -24.55
C GLN A 53 -3.28 -37.01 -23.52
N LYS A 54 -4.34 -37.85 -23.45
CA LYS A 54 -5.37 -37.72 -22.41
C LYS A 54 -4.80 -37.89 -21.01
N LYS A 55 -3.92 -38.85 -20.78
CA LYS A 55 -3.28 -39.04 -19.46
C LYS A 55 -2.39 -37.86 -19.09
N MET A 56 -1.65 -37.29 -20.05
CA MET A 56 -0.82 -36.11 -19.86
C MET A 56 -1.66 -34.86 -19.57
N MET A 57 -2.78 -34.66 -20.29
CA MET A 57 -3.71 -33.56 -20.02
C MET A 57 -4.36 -33.68 -18.64
N ILE A 58 -4.74 -34.90 -18.22
CA ILE A 58 -5.26 -35.13 -16.87
C ILE A 58 -4.21 -34.82 -15.80
N GLY A 59 -2.94 -35.21 -16.04
CA GLY A 59 -1.83 -34.88 -15.15
C GLY A 59 -1.64 -33.35 -14.97
N ILE A 60 -1.65 -32.62 -16.08
CA ILE A 60 -1.54 -31.14 -16.07
C ILE A 60 -2.75 -30.52 -15.35
N ALA A 61 -3.97 -31.02 -15.60
CA ALA A 61 -5.17 -30.54 -14.93
C ALA A 61 -5.13 -30.79 -13.41
N ILE A 62 -4.61 -31.91 -12.96
CA ILE A 62 -4.43 -32.21 -11.53
C ILE A 62 -3.41 -31.25 -10.90
N VAL A 63 -2.27 -31.00 -11.54
CA VAL A 63 -1.27 -30.07 -11.05
C VAL A 63 -1.84 -28.64 -10.96
N ALA A 64 -2.59 -28.22 -11.97
CA ALA A 64 -3.26 -26.91 -11.96
C ALA A 64 -4.31 -26.81 -10.84
N ALA A 65 -5.11 -27.87 -10.63
CA ALA A 65 -6.10 -27.90 -9.55
C ALA A 65 -5.45 -27.85 -8.17
N VAL A 66 -4.33 -28.57 -7.96
CA VAL A 66 -3.55 -28.51 -6.72
C VAL A 66 -2.96 -27.11 -6.51
N GLY A 67 -2.44 -26.48 -7.56
CA GLY A 67 -1.92 -25.11 -7.51
C GLY A 67 -3.01 -24.09 -7.10
N VAL A 68 -4.20 -24.20 -7.69
CA VAL A 68 -5.35 -23.36 -7.33
C VAL A 68 -5.80 -23.62 -5.88
N LEU A 69 -5.80 -24.89 -5.45
CA LEU A 69 -6.16 -25.24 -4.08
C LEU A 69 -5.18 -24.65 -3.06
N ILE A 70 -3.87 -24.74 -3.32
CA ILE A 70 -2.82 -24.14 -2.48
C ILE A 70 -2.97 -22.63 -2.46
N TYR A 71 -3.20 -21.99 -3.61
CA TYR A 71 -3.44 -20.53 -3.69
C TYR A 71 -4.66 -20.11 -2.87
N LEU A 72 -5.76 -20.84 -2.97
CA LEU A 72 -6.96 -20.58 -2.17
C LEU A 72 -6.71 -20.79 -0.67
N LEU A 73 -5.99 -21.84 -0.26
CA LEU A 73 -5.65 -22.08 1.13
C LEU A 73 -4.79 -20.95 1.72
N ILE A 74 -3.84 -20.44 0.96
CA ILE A 74 -3.00 -19.31 1.39
C ILE A 74 -3.82 -18.00 1.48
N ASN A 75 -4.67 -17.76 0.49
CA ASN A 75 -5.45 -16.50 0.41
C ASN A 75 -6.67 -16.48 1.34
N LEU A 76 -7.22 -17.66 1.69
CA LEU A 76 -8.35 -17.80 2.62
C LEU A 76 -7.91 -18.01 4.08
N GLN A 77 -6.60 -17.98 4.36
CA GLN A 77 -6.13 -18.00 5.75
C GLN A 77 -6.51 -16.69 6.43
N THR A 78 -7.67 -16.68 7.06
CA THR A 78 -8.01 -15.65 8.04
C THR A 78 -7.14 -15.84 9.27
N TYR A 79 -6.24 -14.89 9.52
CA TYR A 79 -5.41 -14.86 10.72
C TYR A 79 -6.29 -14.56 11.94
N THR A 80 -6.94 -15.58 12.49
CA THR A 80 -7.80 -15.46 13.68
C THR A 80 -7.03 -15.57 15.00
N LYS A 81 -5.73 -15.89 14.94
CA LYS A 81 -4.89 -16.03 16.13
C LYS A 81 -3.74 -15.05 16.07
N VAL A 82 -3.80 -14.04 16.91
CA VAL A 82 -2.63 -13.19 17.21
C VAL A 82 -1.65 -14.02 18.04
N ARG A 83 -0.45 -14.23 17.53
CA ARG A 83 0.65 -14.82 18.28
C ARG A 83 1.42 -13.67 18.90
N ILE A 84 1.30 -13.49 20.21
CA ILE A 84 2.14 -12.55 20.95
C ILE A 84 3.57 -13.11 20.90
N SER A 85 4.43 -12.46 20.13
CA SER A 85 5.84 -12.86 19.98
C SER A 85 6.69 -12.39 21.16
N ASP A 86 6.34 -11.23 21.70
CA ASP A 86 7.02 -10.65 22.84
C ASP A 86 6.08 -9.73 23.62
N THR A 87 6.33 -9.58 24.92
CA THR A 87 5.55 -8.68 25.77
C THR A 87 6.52 -7.68 26.39
N TYR A 88 6.42 -6.44 25.98
CA TYR A 88 7.20 -5.35 26.55
C TYR A 88 6.46 -4.80 27.78
N VAL A 89 7.03 -4.99 28.95
CA VAL A 89 6.55 -4.36 30.19
C VAL A 89 7.17 -2.97 30.26
N GLY A 90 6.53 -2.00 29.63
CA GLY A 90 6.88 -0.58 29.83
C GLY A 90 6.27 -0.05 31.12
N GLU A 91 6.88 0.97 31.70
CA GLU A 91 6.26 1.72 32.79
C GLU A 91 4.93 2.27 32.31
N SER A 92 3.84 1.79 32.89
CA SER A 92 2.48 2.19 32.58
C SER A 92 2.20 3.54 33.22
N ALA A 93 2.52 4.64 32.55
CA ALA A 93 1.79 5.86 32.81
C ALA A 93 0.36 5.67 32.25
N SER A 94 -0.65 5.97 33.03
CA SER A 94 -2.07 5.78 32.71
C SER A 94 -2.57 6.56 31.48
N ASP A 95 -1.77 7.48 30.96
CA ASP A 95 -2.10 8.43 29.91
C ASP A 95 -1.37 8.17 28.57
N ASN A 96 -0.77 6.98 28.38
CA ASN A 96 -0.10 6.64 27.14
C ASN A 96 -1.11 6.20 26.08
N ASN A 97 -1.02 6.81 24.90
CA ASN A 97 -1.74 6.43 23.70
C ASN A 97 -0.80 5.72 22.72
N TYR A 98 -1.34 4.79 21.96
CA TYR A 98 -0.58 4.01 20.98
C TYR A 98 -1.27 4.07 19.62
N VAL A 99 -0.49 4.26 18.58
CA VAL A 99 -1.02 4.32 17.21
C VAL A 99 -0.02 3.68 16.25
N GLN A 100 -0.51 2.99 15.23
CA GLN A 100 0.34 2.41 14.19
C GLN A 100 0.98 3.53 13.35
N PHE A 101 2.27 3.43 13.09
CA PHE A 101 3.02 4.37 12.26
C PHE A 101 4.11 3.62 11.51
N SER A 102 4.16 3.80 10.18
CA SER A 102 5.11 3.08 9.33
C SER A 102 5.11 1.56 9.64
N ASP A 103 6.25 0.98 9.91
CA ASP A 103 6.45 -0.43 10.27
C ASP A 103 6.38 -0.70 11.79
N GLY A 104 6.02 0.29 12.61
CA GLY A 104 6.03 0.19 14.07
C GLY A 104 4.86 0.86 14.75
N VAL A 105 5.08 1.35 15.96
CA VAL A 105 4.07 1.98 16.82
C VAL A 105 4.63 3.26 17.43
N LEU A 106 3.88 4.35 17.32
CA LEU A 106 4.11 5.55 18.13
C LEU A 106 3.36 5.41 19.45
N LYS A 107 4.10 5.59 20.53
CA LYS A 107 3.57 5.79 21.89
C LYS A 107 3.66 7.28 22.21
N TYR A 108 2.56 7.92 22.53
CA TYR A 108 2.54 9.35 22.86
C TYR A 108 1.71 9.65 24.10
N SER A 109 2.08 10.71 24.76
CA SER A 109 1.43 11.21 25.96
C SER A 109 1.52 12.74 26.01
N LYS A 110 1.21 13.35 27.16
CA LYS A 110 1.42 14.79 27.40
C LYS A 110 2.90 15.18 27.52
N ASP A 111 3.75 14.22 27.90
CA ASP A 111 5.15 14.46 28.26
C ASP A 111 6.14 14.08 27.16
N GLY A 112 5.67 13.41 26.10
CA GLY A 112 6.54 13.00 25.01
C GLY A 112 5.95 11.96 24.06
N ILE A 113 6.74 11.62 23.07
CA ILE A 113 6.46 10.59 22.06
C ILE A 113 7.67 9.70 21.86
N SER A 114 7.45 8.41 21.66
CA SER A 114 8.49 7.46 21.27
C SER A 114 8.03 6.57 20.14
N TYR A 115 8.97 6.17 19.29
CA TYR A 115 8.74 5.23 18.19
C TYR A 115 9.30 3.87 18.52
N LEU A 116 8.41 2.89 18.54
CA LEU A 116 8.73 1.50 18.84
C LEU A 116 8.70 0.69 17.54
N SER A 117 9.74 -0.10 17.31
CA SER A 117 9.79 -1.05 16.20
C SER A 117 8.76 -2.18 16.38
N GLN A 118 8.53 -3.00 15.34
CA GLN A 118 7.69 -4.20 15.41
C GLN A 118 8.10 -5.18 16.52
N THR A 119 9.37 -5.15 16.94
CA THR A 119 9.88 -5.99 18.04
C THR A 119 9.72 -5.35 19.41
N GLY A 120 9.08 -4.17 19.52
CA GLY A 120 8.92 -3.41 20.76
C GLY A 120 10.17 -2.64 21.19
N LYS A 121 11.25 -2.67 20.41
CA LYS A 121 12.45 -1.89 20.71
C LYS A 121 12.25 -0.43 20.35
N GLU A 122 12.53 0.47 21.28
CA GLU A 122 12.51 1.91 21.05
C GLU A 122 13.57 2.31 20.03
N LYS A 123 13.17 2.99 18.96
CA LYS A 123 14.06 3.54 17.93
C LYS A 123 14.50 4.95 18.31
N TRP A 124 13.59 5.77 18.78
CA TRP A 124 13.85 7.10 19.30
C TRP A 124 12.76 7.55 20.29
N ASN A 125 13.08 8.56 21.07
CA ASN A 125 12.20 9.19 22.06
C ASN A 125 12.41 10.72 22.03
N GLN A 126 11.32 11.46 22.09
CA GLN A 126 11.32 12.92 22.14
C GLN A 126 10.41 13.40 23.28
N SER A 127 10.97 14.10 24.25
CA SER A 127 10.21 14.74 25.31
C SER A 127 9.65 16.08 24.85
N TYR A 128 8.45 16.38 25.26
CA TYR A 128 7.76 17.67 25.10
C TYR A 128 6.79 17.89 26.26
N GLN A 129 6.16 19.05 26.32
CA GLN A 129 5.07 19.34 27.27
C GLN A 129 3.86 19.86 26.51
N ILE A 130 2.89 19.00 26.29
CA ILE A 130 1.64 19.30 25.60
C ILE A 130 0.48 19.00 26.55
N LYS A 131 -0.43 19.95 26.70
CA LYS A 131 -1.58 19.83 27.64
C LYS A 131 -2.64 18.87 27.12
N ASN A 132 -2.99 19.04 25.83
CA ASN A 132 -4.04 18.28 25.15
C ASN A 132 -3.51 17.72 23.83
N PRO A 133 -2.69 16.65 23.84
CA PRO A 133 -2.09 16.12 22.63
C PRO A 133 -3.14 15.57 21.68
N MET A 134 -3.17 16.09 20.46
CA MET A 134 -3.85 15.50 19.33
C MET A 134 -2.82 15.08 18.30
N ILE A 135 -3.08 13.99 17.59
CA ILE A 135 -2.17 13.44 16.60
C ILE A 135 -2.90 13.21 15.28
N ASP A 136 -2.24 13.55 14.18
CA ASP A 136 -2.60 13.11 12.84
C ASP A 136 -1.42 12.38 12.21
N ILE A 137 -1.71 11.33 11.43
CA ILE A 137 -0.69 10.37 10.97
C ILE A 137 -0.92 9.97 9.53
N THR A 138 0.18 9.90 8.80
CA THR A 138 0.28 9.26 7.47
C THR A 138 1.25 8.08 7.55
N GLU A 139 1.52 7.42 6.43
CA GLU A 139 2.52 6.33 6.38
C GLU A 139 3.93 6.80 6.79
N LYS A 140 4.31 8.06 6.50
CA LYS A 140 5.69 8.54 6.64
C LYS A 140 5.87 9.67 7.64
N SER A 141 4.78 10.33 8.03
CA SER A 141 4.83 11.50 8.92
C SER A 141 3.73 11.45 9.95
N ALA A 142 4.03 11.99 11.13
CA ALA A 142 3.07 12.20 12.21
C ALA A 142 3.20 13.63 12.71
N ALA A 143 2.07 14.31 12.96
CA ALA A 143 2.03 15.60 13.59
C ALA A 143 1.36 15.49 14.95
N VAL A 144 2.04 15.92 16.00
CA VAL A 144 1.48 16.06 17.34
C VAL A 144 1.26 17.53 17.63
N ALA A 145 0.03 17.90 17.92
CA ALA A 145 -0.34 19.28 18.20
C ALA A 145 -0.95 19.42 19.60
N ASP A 146 -0.73 20.58 20.22
CA ASP A 146 -1.43 20.95 21.45
C ASP A 146 -2.80 21.54 21.10
N LYS A 147 -3.87 20.78 21.34
CA LYS A 147 -5.23 21.29 21.14
C LYS A 147 -5.50 22.43 22.11
N GLU A 148 -5.98 23.56 21.60
CA GLU A 148 -6.14 24.85 22.32
C GLU A 148 -4.80 25.48 22.72
N GLY A 149 -3.67 24.91 22.35
CA GLY A 149 -2.33 25.47 22.43
C GLY A 149 -1.84 25.98 21.09
N ASN A 150 -0.51 26.17 20.97
CA ASN A 150 0.12 26.82 19.81
C ASN A 150 1.23 25.99 19.15
N ASP A 151 1.54 24.81 19.68
CA ASP A 151 2.70 24.03 19.26
C ASP A 151 2.28 22.83 18.42
N ILE A 152 2.99 22.62 17.31
CA ILE A 152 2.87 21.43 16.46
C ILE A 152 4.27 20.87 16.24
N LEU A 153 4.45 19.60 16.56
CA LEU A 153 5.68 18.86 16.34
C LEU A 153 5.48 17.85 15.21
N VAL A 154 6.36 17.86 14.21
CA VAL A 154 6.30 16.98 13.05
C VAL A 154 7.39 15.92 13.17
N PHE A 155 6.98 14.65 13.10
CA PHE A 155 7.85 13.50 13.21
C PHE A 155 7.84 12.68 11.93
N GLN A 156 8.96 12.04 11.65
CA GLN A 156 9.10 10.99 10.65
C GLN A 156 9.75 9.76 11.30
N GLU A 157 10.00 8.73 10.50
CA GLU A 157 10.54 7.46 11.01
C GLU A 157 11.90 7.62 11.73
N ASP A 158 12.68 8.63 11.37
CA ASP A 158 13.98 8.94 11.94
C ASP A 158 13.96 10.02 13.05
N GLY A 159 12.74 10.45 13.50
CA GLY A 159 12.55 11.36 14.63
C GLY A 159 11.92 12.70 14.26
N LEU A 160 12.16 13.71 15.09
CA LEU A 160 11.65 15.08 14.94
C LEU A 160 12.19 15.73 13.65
N LYS A 161 11.30 16.26 12.82
CA LYS A 161 11.60 16.94 11.57
C LYS A 161 11.37 18.44 11.62
N GLY A 162 10.42 18.86 12.41
CA GLY A 162 10.09 20.28 12.50
C GLY A 162 9.22 20.59 13.69
N GLU A 163 9.24 21.87 14.03
CA GLU A 163 8.44 22.45 15.08
C GLU A 163 7.78 23.73 14.55
N VAL A 164 6.48 23.81 14.67
CA VAL A 164 5.68 24.94 14.20
C VAL A 164 5.02 25.60 15.38
N HIS A 165 5.22 26.91 15.51
CA HIS A 165 4.59 27.74 16.53
C HIS A 165 3.50 28.58 15.91
N THR A 166 2.27 28.33 16.23
CA THR A 166 1.12 29.05 15.67
C THR A 166 0.80 30.32 16.43
N THR A 167 0.23 31.30 15.73
CA THR A 167 -0.14 32.59 16.35
C THR A 167 -1.50 32.59 17.04
N MET A 168 -2.26 31.50 16.87
CA MET A 168 -3.60 31.33 17.45
C MET A 168 -3.75 29.88 17.90
N PRO A 169 -4.65 29.62 18.87
CA PRO A 169 -4.91 28.26 19.36
C PRO A 169 -5.32 27.29 18.24
N ILE A 170 -4.80 26.08 18.34
CA ILE A 170 -5.02 25.00 17.38
C ILE A 170 -6.31 24.26 17.71
N GLU A 171 -7.22 24.12 16.75
CA GLU A 171 -8.43 23.33 16.87
C GLU A 171 -8.31 21.96 16.19
N LYS A 172 -7.65 21.92 15.03
CA LYS A 172 -7.42 20.70 14.23
C LYS A 172 -6.07 20.76 13.51
N VAL A 173 -5.51 19.61 13.24
CA VAL A 173 -4.27 19.47 12.47
C VAL A 173 -4.41 18.31 11.48
N SER A 174 -3.78 18.44 10.33
CA SER A 174 -3.57 17.35 9.36
C SER A 174 -2.16 17.42 8.80
N VAL A 175 -1.55 16.25 8.55
CA VAL A 175 -0.18 16.13 8.06
C VAL A 175 -0.12 15.38 6.74
N SER A 176 0.78 15.78 5.85
CA SER A 176 1.13 15.03 4.62
C SER A 176 2.30 14.09 4.87
N GLU A 177 2.55 13.13 3.96
CA GLU A 177 3.73 12.25 4.04
C GLU A 177 5.06 13.00 3.97
N GLN A 178 5.07 14.23 3.47
CA GLN A 178 6.26 15.08 3.37
C GLN A 178 6.49 15.93 4.61
N GLY A 179 5.58 15.87 5.59
CA GLY A 179 5.67 16.66 6.81
C GLY A 179 5.06 18.06 6.69
N ILE A 180 4.40 18.39 5.57
CA ILE A 180 3.59 19.62 5.49
C ILE A 180 2.40 19.47 6.42
N VAL A 181 2.13 20.49 7.22
CA VAL A 181 1.04 20.48 8.21
C VAL A 181 0.02 21.55 7.86
N SER A 182 -1.24 21.18 7.87
CA SER A 182 -2.34 22.13 7.82
C SER A 182 -3.04 22.18 9.19
N ALA A 183 -3.29 23.37 9.68
CA ALA A 183 -3.94 23.59 10.97
C ALA A 183 -5.16 24.51 10.83
N ILE A 184 -6.25 24.13 11.50
CA ILE A 184 -7.36 25.04 11.79
C ILE A 184 -7.05 25.74 13.10
N LEU A 185 -6.87 27.05 13.02
CA LEU A 185 -6.60 27.92 14.13
C LEU A 185 -7.86 28.72 14.50
N LYS A 186 -8.17 28.80 15.77
CA LYS A 186 -9.40 29.42 16.27
C LYS A 186 -9.11 30.35 17.43
N SER A 187 -9.67 31.55 17.36
CA SER A 187 -9.82 32.46 18.50
C SER A 187 -11.29 32.81 18.68
N ASP A 188 -11.61 33.60 19.72
CA ASP A 188 -12.98 34.05 20.00
C ASP A 188 -13.59 34.85 18.84
N THR A 189 -12.76 35.50 18.02
CA THR A 189 -13.21 36.47 17.00
C THR A 189 -12.82 36.05 15.56
N ALA A 190 -11.94 35.08 15.39
CA ALA A 190 -11.40 34.73 14.07
C ALA A 190 -11.07 33.24 13.97
N MET A 191 -11.17 32.74 12.75
CA MET A 191 -10.68 31.42 12.37
C MET A 191 -9.79 31.53 11.15
N LYS A 192 -8.78 30.68 11.09
CA LYS A 192 -7.85 30.59 9.96
C LYS A 192 -7.54 29.13 9.67
N VAL A 193 -7.31 28.83 8.42
CA VAL A 193 -6.68 27.57 7.99
C VAL A 193 -5.32 27.93 7.41
N ILE A 194 -4.27 27.39 7.98
CA ILE A 194 -2.90 27.70 7.58
C ILE A 194 -2.12 26.41 7.35
N CYS A 195 -1.40 26.37 6.21
CA CYS A 195 -0.42 25.32 5.92
C CYS A 195 0.98 25.80 6.23
N TYR A 196 1.75 24.95 6.87
CA TYR A 196 3.15 25.18 7.23
C TYR A 196 4.03 24.09 6.64
N ASP A 197 5.27 24.47 6.29
CA ASP A 197 6.34 23.49 6.07
C ASP A 197 6.96 23.03 7.40
N THR A 198 7.90 22.09 7.34
CA THR A 198 8.62 21.56 8.51
C THR A 198 9.50 22.60 9.20
N ALA A 199 9.83 23.71 8.55
CA ALA A 199 10.59 24.82 9.13
C ALA A 199 9.68 25.87 9.80
N GLY A 200 8.36 25.68 9.77
CA GLY A 200 7.36 26.61 10.31
C GLY A 200 7.03 27.79 9.37
N ASN A 201 7.50 27.77 8.11
CA ASN A 201 7.11 28.79 7.16
C ASN A 201 5.67 28.56 6.68
N ILE A 202 4.93 29.66 6.52
CA ILE A 202 3.56 29.62 5.99
C ILE A 202 3.62 29.41 4.47
N LEU A 203 3.02 28.31 4.01
CA LEU A 203 2.85 28.02 2.59
C LEU A 203 1.54 28.62 2.06
N VAL A 204 0.46 28.45 2.82
CA VAL A 204 -0.89 28.94 2.49
C VAL A 204 -1.55 29.46 3.76
N GLU A 205 -2.19 30.61 3.66
CA GLU A 205 -3.06 31.17 4.72
C GLU A 205 -4.44 31.48 4.15
N HIS A 206 -5.46 30.86 4.68
CA HIS A 206 -6.84 31.10 4.33
C HIS A 206 -7.61 31.67 5.54
N LYS A 207 -8.03 32.94 5.43
CA LYS A 207 -8.88 33.59 6.46
C LYS A 207 -10.33 33.26 6.19
N THR A 208 -10.99 32.70 7.19
CA THR A 208 -12.40 32.36 7.09
C THR A 208 -13.25 33.46 7.71
N SER A 209 -14.30 33.82 7.00
CA SER A 209 -15.32 34.73 7.52
C SER A 209 -16.56 33.91 7.83
N LEU A 210 -16.98 33.94 9.10
CA LEU A 210 -18.18 33.24 9.56
C LEU A 210 -19.46 33.62 8.77
N ALA A 211 -19.50 34.86 8.27
CA ALA A 211 -20.65 35.39 7.53
C ALA A 211 -20.67 34.99 6.04
N GLY A 212 -19.57 34.53 5.48
CA GLY A 212 -19.45 34.30 4.02
C GLY A 212 -19.09 32.86 3.62
N ILE A 213 -18.14 32.23 4.31
CA ILE A 213 -17.57 30.95 3.90
C ILE A 213 -18.01 29.81 4.83
N GLY A 214 -18.49 30.14 6.04
CA GLY A 214 -18.85 29.17 7.05
C GLY A 214 -17.71 28.85 8.04
N TYR A 215 -17.95 27.88 8.87
CA TYR A 215 -17.08 27.46 9.98
C TYR A 215 -16.23 26.28 9.56
N PRO A 216 -14.88 26.37 9.49
CA PRO A 216 -14.04 25.22 9.19
C PRO A 216 -14.08 24.23 10.36
N VAL A 217 -14.50 23.00 10.09
CA VAL A 217 -14.65 21.94 11.11
C VAL A 217 -13.61 20.85 10.98
N ASP A 218 -13.07 20.65 9.76
CA ASP A 218 -12.04 19.67 9.53
C ASP A 218 -11.14 20.05 8.34
N VAL A 219 -9.91 19.54 8.32
CA VAL A 219 -8.93 19.74 7.27
C VAL A 219 -8.21 18.45 6.98
N ALA A 220 -7.94 18.19 5.71
CA ALA A 220 -7.17 17.05 5.25
C ALA A 220 -6.17 17.48 4.18
N LEU A 221 -4.97 16.89 4.21
CA LEU A 221 -3.95 17.04 3.19
C LEU A 221 -3.84 15.77 2.35
N SER A 222 -3.56 15.95 1.06
CA SER A 222 -3.14 14.82 0.21
C SER A 222 -1.77 14.30 0.65
N ALA A 223 -1.47 13.03 0.39
CA ALA A 223 -0.20 12.40 0.76
C ALA A 223 1.02 13.20 0.26
N ASN A 224 0.97 13.74 -0.96
CA ASN A 224 2.02 14.57 -1.54
C ASN A 224 2.02 16.05 -1.07
N GLY A 225 1.14 16.42 -0.14
CA GLY A 225 1.05 17.78 0.40
C GLY A 225 0.59 18.87 -0.58
N GLN A 226 0.20 18.52 -1.82
CA GLN A 226 -0.12 19.52 -2.86
C GLN A 226 -1.58 19.97 -2.87
N LEU A 227 -2.45 19.22 -2.22
CA LEU A 227 -3.89 19.50 -2.16
C LEU A 227 -4.33 19.53 -0.71
N MET A 228 -5.02 20.59 -0.36
CA MET A 228 -5.72 20.75 0.93
C MET A 228 -7.21 20.72 0.69
N GLN A 229 -7.93 19.97 1.51
CA GLN A 229 -9.38 19.96 1.56
C GLN A 229 -9.84 20.44 2.93
N VAL A 230 -10.72 21.43 2.95
CA VAL A 230 -11.31 21.97 4.19
C VAL A 230 -12.81 21.71 4.16
N LEU A 231 -13.33 21.18 5.26
CA LEU A 231 -14.74 20.99 5.49
C LEU A 231 -15.31 22.19 6.24
N TYR A 232 -16.27 22.89 5.66
CA TYR A 232 -16.95 24.02 6.28
C TYR A 232 -18.37 23.66 6.68
N LEU A 233 -18.77 24.10 7.85
CA LEU A 233 -20.17 24.10 8.29
C LEU A 233 -20.77 25.47 8.02
N TYR A 234 -21.82 25.49 7.21
CA TYR A 234 -22.56 26.69 6.87
C TYR A 234 -23.91 26.69 7.59
N THR A 235 -24.19 27.72 8.38
CA THR A 235 -25.33 27.73 9.31
C THR A 235 -26.46 28.71 8.93
N GLN A 236 -26.35 29.40 7.78
CA GLN A 236 -27.33 30.45 7.42
C GLN A 236 -28.67 29.94 6.90
N ASP A 237 -28.77 28.69 6.43
CA ASP A 237 -30.03 28.11 5.94
C ASP A 237 -30.06 26.62 6.33
N GLU A 238 -30.46 26.28 7.52
CA GLU A 238 -30.81 24.95 8.09
C GLU A 238 -30.10 23.68 7.50
N ILE A 239 -29.24 23.80 6.48
CA ILE A 239 -28.57 22.69 5.81
C ILE A 239 -27.07 22.99 5.69
N GLY A 240 -26.25 22.24 6.43
CA GLY A 240 -24.79 22.28 6.31
C GLY A 240 -24.32 21.83 4.92
N ARG A 241 -23.52 22.66 4.25
CA ARG A 241 -22.80 22.29 3.02
C ARG A 241 -21.31 22.53 3.18
N ALA A 242 -20.54 21.66 2.57
CA ALA A 242 -19.11 21.59 2.73
C ALA A 242 -18.35 21.63 1.41
N SER A 243 -17.15 22.09 1.47
CA SER A 243 -16.02 21.78 0.61
C SER A 243 -15.44 22.95 -0.17
N CYS A 244 -14.24 23.29 0.21
CA CYS A 244 -13.30 24.01 -0.66
C CYS A 244 -12.07 23.12 -0.90
N ARG A 245 -11.59 23.05 -2.13
CA ARG A 245 -10.36 22.33 -2.50
C ARG A 245 -9.33 23.36 -2.96
N GLU A 246 -8.22 23.43 -2.26
CA GLU A 246 -7.16 24.38 -2.57
C GLU A 246 -5.86 23.65 -2.89
N ARG A 247 -5.06 24.23 -3.78
CA ARG A 247 -3.72 23.73 -4.10
C ARG A 247 -2.73 24.43 -3.19
N VAL A 248 -1.95 23.65 -2.47
CA VAL A 248 -0.87 24.10 -1.58
C VAL A 248 0.40 24.40 -2.37
#